data_a722a592987716a9dd38283841eea195
#
_entry.id   a722a592987716a9dd38283841eea195
#
_cell.length_a   1.000
_cell.length_b   1.000
_cell.length_c   1.000
_cell.angle_alpha   90.00
_cell.angle_beta   90.00
_cell.angle_gamma   90.00
#
_symmetry.space_group_name_H-M   'P 1'
#
loop_
_entity.id
_entity.type
_entity.pdbx_description
1 polymer ?
#
loop_
_entity_poly.entity_id
_entity_poly.type
_entity_poly.pdbx_seq_one_letter_code
_entity_poly.pdbx_strand_id
1 'polypeptide(L)'
;MTIERNTARSGNVQTTRNRRQLTRTYIASFVGTTIEFYDFIVYGTAASLVFGKVFFESAPPAIGLIASIATLAIGYAARPLGGVIFGHFGDKIGRKSALIWTMSLMGVSTFLIGVLPSAAQAGALAPILLIVLRLVQGIAVGGEYGGAVLISVEHAPPNRRGFFGGAAGLGSGAGTLLAYAVFGALGGLDEKDFMTWGWRLPFLASIVMVGVGLYIRLRVDESPVFVSEQKRAAEEP
;
A
#
# COMPACT_ATOMS: atom_id res chain seq x y z
N MET A 1 -2.93 -51.54 10.67
CA MET A 1 -3.77 -50.90 9.67
C MET A 1 -4.38 -49.53 10.10
N THR A 2 -4.59 -49.27 11.38
CA THR A 2 -5.15 -48.00 11.90
C THR A 2 -4.14 -46.84 11.99
N ILE A 3 -2.87 -47.15 12.22
CA ILE A 3 -1.76 -46.15 12.39
C ILE A 3 -1.37 -45.52 11.04
N GLU A 4 -1.33 -46.29 9.95
CA GLU A 4 -1.00 -45.78 8.61
C GLU A 4 -2.09 -44.83 8.04
N ARG A 5 -3.38 -45.07 8.35
CA ARG A 5 -4.45 -44.19 7.95
C ARG A 5 -4.40 -42.82 8.67
N ASN A 6 -3.91 -42.77 9.90
CA ASN A 6 -3.77 -41.53 10.66
C ASN A 6 -2.59 -40.68 10.17
N THR A 7 -1.48 -41.28 9.80
CA THR A 7 -0.32 -40.55 9.25
C THR A 7 -0.59 -39.99 7.85
N ALA A 8 -1.29 -40.76 6.99
CA ALA A 8 -1.70 -40.27 5.67
C ALA A 8 -2.73 -39.12 5.76
N ARG A 9 -3.63 -39.15 6.74
CA ARG A 9 -4.65 -38.12 6.95
C ARG A 9 -4.04 -36.84 7.53
N SER A 10 -3.09 -36.95 8.46
CA SER A 10 -2.34 -35.79 9.01
C SER A 10 -1.42 -35.16 7.97
N GLY A 11 -0.75 -35.93 7.12
CA GLY A 11 0.07 -35.45 6.01
C GLY A 11 -0.76 -34.67 4.97
N ASN A 12 -1.96 -35.16 4.65
CA ASN A 12 -2.84 -34.51 3.66
C ASN A 12 -3.47 -33.22 4.20
N VAL A 13 -3.76 -33.15 5.51
CA VAL A 13 -4.26 -31.92 6.17
C VAL A 13 -3.17 -30.87 6.26
N GLN A 14 -1.92 -31.23 6.52
CA GLN A 14 -0.78 -30.33 6.59
C GLN A 14 -0.43 -29.75 5.21
N THR A 15 -0.46 -30.57 4.15
CA THR A 15 -0.20 -30.10 2.78
C THR A 15 -1.28 -29.17 2.25
N THR A 16 -2.54 -29.41 2.57
CA THR A 16 -3.66 -28.53 2.19
C THR A 16 -3.66 -27.21 2.97
N ARG A 17 -3.30 -27.23 4.24
CA ARG A 17 -3.13 -26.02 5.08
C ARG A 17 -2.00 -25.15 4.54
N ASN A 18 -0.88 -25.75 4.17
CA ASN A 18 0.28 -25.05 3.60
C ASN A 18 -0.05 -24.40 2.25
N ARG A 19 -0.77 -25.10 1.35
CA ARG A 19 -1.20 -24.53 0.06
C ARG A 19 -2.14 -23.33 0.22
N ARG A 20 -3.12 -23.40 1.13
CA ARG A 20 -4.04 -22.27 1.39
C ARG A 20 -3.31 -21.05 1.92
N GLN A 21 -2.35 -21.26 2.80
CA GLN A 21 -1.55 -20.17 3.35
C GLN A 21 -0.68 -19.50 2.28
N LEU A 22 0.00 -20.28 1.45
CA LEU A 22 0.78 -19.78 0.32
C LEU A 22 -0.07 -18.91 -0.63
N THR A 23 -1.26 -19.39 -0.99
CA THR A 23 -2.17 -18.62 -1.85
C THR A 23 -2.62 -17.32 -1.19
N ARG A 24 -2.93 -17.33 0.11
CA ARG A 24 -3.31 -16.11 0.84
C ARG A 24 -2.18 -15.10 0.89
N THR A 25 -0.96 -15.55 1.16
CA THR A 25 0.22 -14.68 1.18
C THR A 25 0.50 -14.08 -0.19
N TYR A 26 0.38 -14.88 -1.26
CA TYR A 26 0.52 -14.40 -2.64
C TYR A 26 -0.52 -13.33 -2.98
N ILE A 27 -1.80 -13.59 -2.68
CA ILE A 27 -2.88 -12.64 -2.92
C ILE A 27 -2.69 -11.37 -2.07
N ALA A 28 -2.28 -11.49 -0.82
CA ALA A 28 -2.03 -10.35 0.05
C ALA A 28 -0.90 -9.46 -0.47
N SER A 29 0.20 -10.05 -0.97
CA SER A 29 1.30 -9.31 -1.60
C SER A 29 0.84 -8.64 -2.89
N PHE A 30 0.16 -9.38 -3.77
CA PHE A 30 -0.40 -8.84 -5.02
C PHE A 30 -1.33 -7.67 -4.78
N VAL A 31 -2.34 -7.84 -3.90
CA VAL A 31 -3.33 -6.79 -3.59
C VAL A 31 -2.69 -5.60 -2.89
N GLY A 32 -1.78 -5.83 -1.94
CA GLY A 32 -1.05 -4.75 -1.25
C GLY A 32 -0.29 -3.87 -2.23
N THR A 33 0.51 -4.48 -3.12
CA THR A 33 1.26 -3.73 -4.14
C THR A 33 0.33 -3.08 -5.18
N THR A 34 -0.82 -3.72 -5.50
CA THR A 34 -1.83 -3.10 -6.38
C THR A 34 -2.34 -1.80 -5.79
N ILE A 35 -2.65 -1.77 -4.49
CA ILE A 35 -3.13 -0.58 -3.79
C ILE A 35 -2.04 0.50 -3.74
N GLU A 36 -0.80 0.13 -3.42
CA GLU A 36 0.34 1.04 -3.38
C GLU A 36 0.56 1.75 -4.72
N PHE A 37 0.62 0.98 -5.81
CA PHE A 37 0.82 1.54 -7.15
C PHE A 37 -0.39 2.33 -7.66
N TYR A 38 -1.60 1.89 -7.34
CA TYR A 38 -2.81 2.67 -7.60
C TYR A 38 -2.71 4.06 -6.96
N ASP A 39 -2.46 4.14 -5.67
CA ASP A 39 -2.33 5.40 -4.94
C ASP A 39 -1.22 6.29 -5.51
N PHE A 40 -0.09 5.67 -5.86
CA PHE A 40 1.03 6.36 -6.46
C PHE A 40 0.67 7.02 -7.81
N ILE A 41 0.04 6.27 -8.71
CA ILE A 41 -0.35 6.76 -10.04
C ILE A 41 -1.50 7.77 -9.95
N VAL A 42 -2.48 7.52 -9.07
CA VAL A 42 -3.57 8.48 -8.80
C VAL A 42 -3.02 9.81 -8.34
N TYR A 43 -2.11 9.80 -7.37
CA TYR A 43 -1.49 11.02 -6.88
C TYR A 43 -0.68 11.72 -7.98
N GLY A 44 0.15 11.00 -8.71
CA GLY A 44 0.99 11.55 -9.80
C GLY A 44 0.14 12.20 -10.89
N THR A 45 -0.96 11.56 -11.26
CA THR A 45 -1.90 12.09 -12.25
C THR A 45 -2.59 13.34 -11.73
N ALA A 46 -3.09 13.34 -10.50
CA ALA A 46 -3.71 14.50 -9.88
C ALA A 46 -2.70 15.66 -9.69
N ALA A 47 -1.47 15.36 -9.30
CA ALA A 47 -0.41 16.37 -9.19
C ALA A 47 -0.11 17.04 -10.52
N SER A 48 -0.16 16.30 -11.62
CA SER A 48 0.11 16.82 -12.96
C SER A 48 -1.06 17.64 -13.53
N LEU A 49 -2.31 17.26 -13.24
CA LEU A 49 -3.49 17.82 -13.88
C LEU A 49 -4.24 18.85 -13.02
N VAL A 50 -4.21 18.67 -11.68
CA VAL A 50 -5.16 19.32 -10.77
C VAL A 50 -4.50 20.13 -9.67
N PHE A 51 -3.51 19.57 -8.96
CA PHE A 51 -3.04 20.15 -7.71
C PHE A 51 -2.41 21.53 -7.85
N GLY A 52 -1.78 21.82 -9.01
CA GLY A 52 -1.27 23.15 -9.31
C GLY A 52 -2.36 24.21 -9.27
N LYS A 53 -3.56 23.90 -9.81
CA LYS A 53 -4.70 24.81 -9.85
C LYS A 53 -5.49 24.84 -8.54
N VAL A 54 -5.52 23.76 -7.77
CA VAL A 54 -6.36 23.61 -6.56
C VAL A 54 -5.63 24.01 -5.28
N PHE A 55 -4.35 23.65 -5.15
CA PHE A 55 -3.57 23.89 -3.93
C PHE A 55 -2.53 25.00 -4.07
N PHE A 56 -2.14 25.36 -5.29
CA PHE A 56 -1.10 26.36 -5.58
C PHE A 56 -1.61 27.47 -6.51
N GLU A 57 -2.91 27.79 -6.44
CA GLU A 57 -3.58 28.73 -7.35
C GLU A 57 -3.01 30.16 -7.31
N SER A 58 -2.43 30.58 -6.18
CA SER A 58 -1.78 31.90 -6.04
C SER A 58 -0.44 32.02 -6.75
N ALA A 59 0.14 30.89 -7.19
CA ALA A 59 1.40 30.86 -7.93
C ALA A 59 1.15 30.95 -9.44
N PRO A 60 2.11 31.48 -10.25
CA PRO A 60 2.05 31.36 -11.69
C PRO A 60 1.87 29.88 -12.12
N PRO A 61 1.14 29.59 -13.22
CA PRO A 61 0.77 28.21 -13.58
C PRO A 61 1.95 27.22 -13.65
N ALA A 62 3.08 27.65 -14.21
CA ALA A 62 4.28 26.81 -14.29
C ALA A 62 4.85 26.49 -12.90
N ILE A 63 4.89 27.48 -11.99
CA ILE A 63 5.38 27.32 -10.63
C ILE A 63 4.42 26.45 -9.83
N GLY A 64 3.10 26.64 -9.96
CA GLY A 64 2.09 25.79 -9.34
C GLY A 64 2.22 24.31 -9.76
N LEU A 65 2.46 24.05 -11.04
CA LEU A 65 2.71 22.71 -11.54
C LEU A 65 4.02 22.11 -10.96
N ILE A 66 5.11 22.86 -10.95
CA ILE A 66 6.37 22.40 -10.38
C ILE A 66 6.21 22.10 -8.89
N ALA A 67 5.57 23.00 -8.12
CA ALA A 67 5.31 22.80 -6.70
C ALA A 67 4.45 21.56 -6.45
N SER A 68 3.42 21.35 -7.25
CA SER A 68 2.55 20.17 -7.21
C SER A 68 3.35 18.88 -7.44
N ILE A 69 4.16 18.82 -8.49
CA ILE A 69 5.00 17.63 -8.79
C ILE A 69 6.09 17.45 -7.71
N ALA A 70 6.63 18.54 -7.16
CA ALA A 70 7.61 18.46 -6.07
C ALA A 70 7.07 17.75 -4.82
N THR A 71 5.75 17.79 -4.57
CA THR A 71 5.14 17.02 -3.48
C THR A 71 5.32 15.49 -3.64
N LEU A 72 5.45 15.00 -4.89
CA LEU A 72 5.84 13.60 -5.13
C LEU A 72 7.23 13.29 -4.60
N ALA A 73 8.20 14.18 -4.88
CA ALA A 73 9.57 14.02 -4.42
C ALA A 73 9.64 13.97 -2.88
N ILE A 74 8.83 14.77 -2.19
CA ILE A 74 8.70 14.76 -0.72
C ILE A 74 8.27 13.37 -0.24
N GLY A 75 7.23 12.78 -0.86
CA GLY A 75 6.78 11.43 -0.54
C GLY A 75 7.86 10.37 -0.75
N TYR A 76 8.62 10.47 -1.84
CA TYR A 76 9.74 9.55 -2.09
C TYR A 76 10.88 9.73 -1.09
N ALA A 77 11.24 10.95 -0.75
CA ALA A 77 12.27 11.24 0.23
C ALA A 77 11.94 10.72 1.64
N ALA A 78 10.66 10.59 1.96
CA ALA A 78 10.18 10.03 3.22
C ALA A 78 10.24 8.48 3.29
N ARG A 79 10.32 7.77 2.15
CA ARG A 79 10.33 6.29 2.12
C ARG A 79 11.48 5.64 2.91
N PRO A 80 12.74 6.09 2.81
CA PRO A 80 13.83 5.52 3.60
C PRO A 80 13.56 5.56 5.10
N LEU A 81 12.98 6.67 5.60
CA LEU A 81 12.60 6.80 7.01
C LEU A 81 11.53 5.76 7.37
N GLY A 82 10.54 5.57 6.50
CA GLY A 82 9.50 4.54 6.65
C GLY A 82 10.08 3.14 6.69
N GLY A 83 11.04 2.83 5.83
CA GLY A 83 11.75 1.55 5.81
C GLY A 83 12.46 1.26 7.14
N VAL A 84 13.14 2.23 7.72
CA VAL A 84 13.80 2.09 9.03
C VAL A 84 12.77 1.94 10.15
N ILE A 85 11.76 2.80 10.18
CA ILE A 85 10.74 2.80 11.24
C ILE A 85 9.97 1.47 11.22
N PHE A 86 9.36 1.13 10.08
CA PHE A 86 8.51 -0.06 9.99
C PHE A 86 9.30 -1.37 9.88
N GLY A 87 10.57 -1.32 9.43
CA GLY A 87 11.50 -2.45 9.57
C GLY A 87 11.72 -2.80 11.04
N HIS A 88 12.09 -1.81 11.86
CA HIS A 88 12.28 -2.00 13.29
C HIS A 88 10.99 -2.44 14.02
N PHE A 89 9.86 -1.84 13.69
CA PHE A 89 8.57 -2.28 14.23
C PHE A 89 8.22 -3.71 13.79
N GLY A 90 8.47 -4.07 12.52
CA GLY A 90 8.23 -5.41 12.00
C GLY A 90 9.02 -6.50 12.73
N ASP A 91 10.24 -6.19 13.13
CA ASP A 91 11.09 -7.10 13.91
C ASP A 91 10.63 -7.23 15.37
N LYS A 92 9.97 -6.20 15.94
CA LYS A 92 9.49 -6.21 17.33
C LYS A 92 8.06 -6.75 17.50
N ILE A 93 7.13 -6.28 16.67
CA ILE A 93 5.68 -6.57 16.83
C ILE A 93 5.14 -7.56 15.79
N GLY A 94 6.00 -8.05 14.90
CA GLY A 94 5.65 -8.95 13.82
C GLY A 94 5.44 -8.24 12.48
N ARG A 95 5.82 -8.91 11.41
CA ARG A 95 5.77 -8.37 10.04
C ARG A 95 4.34 -8.15 9.56
N LYS A 96 3.42 -9.05 9.92
CA LYS A 96 2.01 -8.89 9.63
C LYS A 96 1.43 -7.61 10.24
N SER A 97 1.74 -7.36 11.52
CA SER A 97 1.26 -6.18 12.24
C SER A 97 1.81 -4.89 11.61
N ALA A 98 3.10 -4.85 11.30
CA ALA A 98 3.71 -3.71 10.61
C ALA A 98 3.03 -3.42 9.27
N LEU A 99 2.76 -4.43 8.45
CA LEU A 99 2.08 -4.30 7.16
C LEU A 99 0.61 -3.84 7.29
N ILE A 100 -0.09 -4.20 8.36
CA ILE A 100 -1.45 -3.71 8.64
C ILE A 100 -1.39 -2.21 8.96
N TRP A 101 -0.45 -1.78 9.79
CA TRP A 101 -0.28 -0.37 10.13
C TRP A 101 0.14 0.49 8.92
N THR A 102 1.10 0.01 8.10
CA THR A 102 1.54 0.75 6.90
C THR A 102 0.39 0.93 5.91
N MET A 103 -0.35 -0.12 5.62
CA MET A 103 -1.50 -0.06 4.72
C MET A 103 -2.62 0.84 5.26
N SER A 104 -2.91 0.77 6.57
CA SER A 104 -3.93 1.62 7.18
C SER A 104 -3.54 3.09 7.10
N LEU A 105 -2.29 3.42 7.44
CA LEU A 105 -1.78 4.78 7.42
C LEU A 105 -1.74 5.35 6.00
N MET A 106 -1.31 4.55 5.03
CA MET A 106 -1.32 4.91 3.61
C MET A 106 -2.75 5.20 3.14
N GLY A 107 -3.69 4.29 3.39
CA GLY A 107 -5.06 4.44 2.92
C GLY A 107 -5.81 5.59 3.54
N VAL A 108 -5.63 5.82 4.84
CA VAL A 108 -6.20 6.98 5.54
C VAL A 108 -5.63 8.28 4.95
N SER A 109 -4.31 8.34 4.73
CA SER A 109 -3.67 9.52 4.12
C SER A 109 -4.21 9.78 2.71
N THR A 110 -4.35 8.75 1.88
CA THR A 110 -4.90 8.88 0.53
C THR A 110 -6.35 9.37 0.55
N PHE A 111 -7.19 8.78 1.40
CA PHE A 111 -8.56 9.23 1.57
C PHE A 111 -8.64 10.70 2.01
N LEU A 112 -7.82 11.10 2.99
CA LEU A 112 -7.77 12.47 3.49
C LEU A 112 -7.34 13.47 2.41
N ILE A 113 -6.43 13.10 1.50
CA ILE A 113 -6.10 13.93 0.33
C ILE A 113 -7.34 14.23 -0.51
N GLY A 114 -8.21 13.22 -0.72
CA GLY A 114 -9.46 13.40 -1.46
C GLY A 114 -10.47 14.34 -0.82
N VAL A 115 -10.41 14.54 0.50
CA VAL A 115 -11.33 15.45 1.23
C VAL A 115 -10.69 16.79 1.59
N LEU A 116 -9.42 17.03 1.22
CA LEU A 116 -8.75 18.30 1.52
C LEU A 116 -9.50 19.50 0.93
N PRO A 117 -9.58 20.62 1.69
CA PRO A 117 -10.06 21.87 1.14
C PRO A 117 -9.09 22.43 0.08
N SER A 118 -9.59 23.19 -0.88
CA SER A 118 -8.75 23.91 -1.84
C SER A 118 -8.05 25.12 -1.20
N ALA A 119 -7.04 25.68 -1.88
CA ALA A 119 -6.40 26.93 -1.44
C ALA A 119 -7.38 28.12 -1.42
N ALA A 120 -8.39 28.13 -2.30
CA ALA A 120 -9.49 29.10 -2.25
C ALA A 120 -10.28 29.05 -0.95
N GLN A 121 -10.39 27.88 -0.31
CA GLN A 121 -11.15 27.68 0.93
C GLN A 121 -10.30 27.85 2.19
N ALA A 122 -9.07 27.33 2.19
CA ALA A 122 -8.22 27.23 3.38
C ALA A 122 -6.88 28.00 3.25
N GLY A 123 -6.69 28.75 2.15
CA GLY A 123 -5.45 29.50 1.93
C GLY A 123 -4.21 28.61 1.95
N ALA A 124 -3.15 29.10 2.57
CA ALA A 124 -1.87 28.39 2.69
C ALA A 124 -1.93 27.06 3.48
N LEU A 125 -3.01 26.84 4.27
CA LEU A 125 -3.18 25.60 5.02
C LEU A 125 -3.40 24.39 4.10
N ALA A 126 -4.04 24.59 2.96
CA ALA A 126 -4.33 23.52 2.01
C ALA A 126 -3.07 22.83 1.45
N PRO A 127 -2.09 23.54 0.88
CA PRO A 127 -0.84 22.91 0.43
C PRO A 127 0.01 22.37 1.59
N ILE A 128 -0.02 22.97 2.78
CA ILE A 128 0.67 22.44 3.96
C ILE A 128 0.09 21.07 4.34
N LEU A 129 -1.23 20.95 4.44
CA LEU A 129 -1.88 19.68 4.74
C LEU A 129 -1.58 18.61 3.68
N LEU A 130 -1.58 19.00 2.39
CA LEU A 130 -1.21 18.09 1.30
C LEU A 130 0.21 17.55 1.50
N ILE A 131 1.19 18.41 1.82
CA ILE A 131 2.58 18.03 2.07
C ILE A 131 2.69 17.11 3.28
N VAL A 132 2.01 17.43 4.38
CA VAL A 132 2.01 16.60 5.61
C VAL A 132 1.45 15.21 5.31
N LEU A 133 0.30 15.14 4.64
CA LEU A 133 -0.29 13.85 4.26
C LEU A 133 0.63 13.06 3.33
N ARG A 134 1.33 13.74 2.42
CA ARG A 134 2.29 13.11 1.52
C ARG A 134 3.52 12.56 2.24
N LEU A 135 4.04 13.25 3.26
CA LEU A 135 5.10 12.76 4.14
C LEU A 135 4.64 11.49 4.89
N VAL A 136 3.47 11.54 5.51
CA VAL A 136 2.89 10.40 6.24
C VAL A 136 2.70 9.20 5.31
N GLN A 137 2.14 9.42 4.11
CA GLN A 137 1.97 8.39 3.10
C GLN A 137 3.31 7.80 2.64
N GLY A 138 4.33 8.65 2.41
CA GLY A 138 5.68 8.21 2.02
C GLY A 138 6.34 7.34 3.09
N ILE A 139 6.23 7.70 4.36
CA ILE A 139 6.70 6.91 5.50
C ILE A 139 5.97 5.56 5.54
N ALA A 140 4.66 5.54 5.37
CA ALA A 140 3.88 4.30 5.36
C ALA A 140 4.34 3.35 4.23
N VAL A 141 4.44 3.86 3.00
CA VAL A 141 4.86 3.08 1.81
C VAL A 141 6.27 2.52 1.95
N GLY A 142 7.19 3.25 2.62
CA GLY A 142 8.57 2.81 2.83
C GLY A 142 8.69 1.46 3.53
N GLY A 143 7.76 1.16 4.46
CA GLY A 143 7.70 -0.14 5.16
C GLY A 143 6.94 -1.23 4.42
N GLU A 144 6.13 -0.88 3.44
CA GLU A 144 5.18 -1.79 2.78
C GLU A 144 5.87 -2.78 1.82
N TYR A 145 6.58 -2.26 0.81
CA TYR A 145 7.10 -3.07 -0.29
C TYR A 145 8.09 -4.15 0.19
N GLY A 146 9.05 -3.75 1.02
CA GLY A 146 10.04 -4.67 1.59
C GLY A 146 9.38 -5.77 2.44
N GLY A 147 8.44 -5.39 3.30
CA GLY A 147 7.69 -6.32 4.14
C GLY A 147 6.82 -7.30 3.33
N ALA A 148 6.15 -6.83 2.27
CA ALA A 148 5.31 -7.66 1.41
C ALA A 148 6.12 -8.72 0.64
N VAL A 149 7.29 -8.33 0.09
CA VAL A 149 8.20 -9.26 -0.60
C VAL A 149 8.75 -10.28 0.38
N LEU A 150 9.25 -9.84 1.54
CA LEU A 150 9.83 -10.72 2.56
C LEU A 150 8.82 -11.76 3.05
N ILE A 151 7.62 -11.36 3.45
CA ILE A 151 6.62 -12.31 3.95
C ILE A 151 6.23 -13.34 2.87
N SER A 152 6.20 -12.93 1.59
CA SER A 152 5.91 -13.83 0.47
C SER A 152 7.01 -14.85 0.25
N VAL A 153 8.28 -14.43 0.32
CA VAL A 153 9.45 -15.31 0.12
C VAL A 153 9.64 -16.25 1.30
N GLU A 154 9.39 -15.81 2.54
CA GLU A 154 9.51 -16.62 3.75
C GLU A 154 8.48 -17.75 3.84
N HIS A 155 7.28 -17.52 3.32
CA HIS A 155 6.25 -18.57 3.23
C HIS A 155 6.44 -19.49 2.02
N ALA A 156 7.24 -19.11 1.03
CA ALA A 156 7.41 -19.85 -0.22
C ALA A 156 8.36 -21.05 -0.07
N PRO A 157 8.06 -22.19 -0.75
CA PRO A 157 9.01 -23.28 -0.88
C PRO A 157 10.31 -22.80 -1.56
N PRO A 158 11.49 -23.36 -1.18
CA PRO A 158 12.79 -22.91 -1.68
C PRO A 158 12.89 -22.83 -3.22
N ASN A 159 12.26 -23.78 -3.92
CA ASN A 159 12.25 -23.88 -5.39
C ASN A 159 11.24 -22.95 -6.09
N ARG A 160 10.41 -22.19 -5.34
CA ARG A 160 9.37 -21.30 -5.88
C ARG A 160 9.43 -19.87 -5.33
N ARG A 161 10.48 -19.52 -4.62
CA ARG A 161 10.63 -18.18 -4.00
C ARG A 161 10.54 -17.04 -5.02
N GLY A 162 11.14 -17.21 -6.21
CA GLY A 162 11.06 -16.23 -7.28
C GLY A 162 9.62 -16.00 -7.79
N PHE A 163 8.83 -17.05 -7.94
CA PHE A 163 7.44 -16.95 -8.36
C PHE A 163 6.58 -16.20 -7.33
N PHE A 164 6.74 -16.54 -6.03
CA PHE A 164 5.99 -15.89 -4.97
C PHE A 164 6.45 -14.44 -4.72
N GLY A 165 7.75 -14.16 -4.88
CA GLY A 165 8.27 -12.78 -4.86
C GLY A 165 7.78 -11.93 -6.03
N GLY A 166 7.48 -12.54 -7.18
CA GLY A 166 6.94 -11.88 -8.37
C GLY A 166 5.50 -11.37 -8.23
N ALA A 167 4.76 -11.80 -7.17
CA ALA A 167 3.40 -11.30 -6.91
C ALA A 167 3.35 -9.77 -6.79
N ALA A 168 4.33 -9.18 -6.13
CA ALA A 168 4.47 -7.74 -6.00
C ALA A 168 4.63 -7.05 -7.38
N GLY A 169 5.45 -7.62 -8.26
CA GLY A 169 5.63 -7.09 -9.63
C GLY A 169 4.34 -7.10 -10.45
N LEU A 170 3.55 -8.17 -10.36
CA LEU A 170 2.24 -8.23 -11.02
C LEU A 170 1.25 -7.22 -10.41
N GLY A 171 1.30 -7.03 -9.10
CA GLY A 171 0.47 -6.05 -8.41
C GLY A 171 0.74 -4.62 -8.88
N SER A 172 2.00 -4.27 -9.15
CA SER A 172 2.35 -2.94 -9.63
C SER A 172 1.71 -2.62 -10.99
N GLY A 173 1.74 -3.57 -11.93
CA GLY A 173 1.06 -3.45 -13.22
C GLY A 173 -0.46 -3.31 -13.08
N ALA A 174 -1.06 -4.14 -12.23
CA ALA A 174 -2.50 -4.10 -11.98
C ALA A 174 -2.95 -2.76 -11.36
N GLY A 175 -2.20 -2.24 -10.38
CA GLY A 175 -2.47 -0.94 -9.76
C GLY A 175 -2.38 0.22 -10.74
N THR A 176 -1.35 0.21 -11.58
CA THR A 176 -1.16 1.21 -12.64
C THR A 176 -2.31 1.20 -13.63
N LEU A 177 -2.69 0.03 -14.14
CA LEU A 177 -3.83 -0.10 -15.06
C LEU A 177 -5.14 0.37 -14.42
N LEU A 178 -5.39 -0.01 -13.18
CA LEU A 178 -6.59 0.39 -12.46
C LEU A 178 -6.67 1.92 -12.28
N ALA A 179 -5.56 2.56 -11.92
CA ALA A 179 -5.50 4.01 -11.77
C ALA A 179 -5.83 4.74 -13.08
N TYR A 180 -5.22 4.30 -14.19
CA TYR A 180 -5.53 4.87 -15.50
C TYR A 180 -6.96 4.59 -15.96
N ALA A 181 -7.51 3.41 -15.67
CA ALA A 181 -8.89 3.09 -15.97
C ALA A 181 -9.87 4.01 -15.22
N VAL A 182 -9.61 4.30 -13.93
CA VAL A 182 -10.42 5.21 -13.13
C VAL A 182 -10.34 6.64 -13.68
N PHE A 183 -9.15 7.17 -13.97
CA PHE A 183 -9.01 8.49 -14.57
C PHE A 183 -9.59 8.55 -16.00
N GLY A 184 -9.44 7.47 -16.78
CA GLY A 184 -10.05 7.37 -18.11
C GLY A 184 -11.58 7.44 -18.07
N ALA A 185 -12.19 6.78 -17.08
CA ALA A 185 -13.64 6.87 -16.87
C ALA A 185 -14.10 8.28 -16.47
N LEU A 186 -13.27 9.04 -15.77
CA LEU A 186 -13.52 10.44 -15.40
C LEU A 186 -13.24 11.42 -16.54
N GLY A 187 -12.53 10.99 -17.58
CA GLY A 187 -12.23 11.81 -18.77
C GLY A 187 -13.46 12.25 -19.58
N GLY A 188 -14.63 11.65 -19.34
CA GLY A 188 -15.92 12.07 -19.89
C GLY A 188 -16.61 13.22 -19.14
N LEU A 189 -16.06 13.67 -18.00
CA LEU A 189 -16.58 14.80 -17.24
C LEU A 189 -16.16 16.13 -17.89
N ASP A 190 -17.03 17.15 -17.81
CA ASP A 190 -16.65 18.51 -18.17
C ASP A 190 -15.49 18.98 -17.27
N GLU A 191 -14.63 19.87 -17.81
CA GLU A 191 -13.46 20.39 -17.07
C GLU A 191 -13.85 20.98 -15.71
N LYS A 192 -14.98 21.68 -15.64
CA LYS A 192 -15.51 22.29 -14.41
C LYS A 192 -15.84 21.23 -13.36
N ASP A 193 -16.54 20.18 -13.73
CA ASP A 193 -16.94 19.10 -12.82
C ASP A 193 -15.72 18.28 -12.39
N PHE A 194 -14.82 17.98 -13.32
CA PHE A 194 -13.57 17.30 -13.02
C PHE A 194 -12.72 18.08 -12.00
N MET A 195 -12.57 19.41 -12.19
CA MET A 195 -11.78 20.27 -11.30
C MET A 195 -12.45 20.52 -9.95
N THR A 196 -13.78 20.45 -9.86
CA THR A 196 -14.51 20.70 -8.62
C THR A 196 -14.55 19.47 -7.72
N TRP A 197 -14.93 18.33 -8.25
CA TRP A 197 -15.13 17.09 -7.46
C TRP A 197 -14.57 15.83 -8.12
N GLY A 198 -14.52 15.76 -9.45
CA GLY A 198 -14.16 14.53 -10.18
C GLY A 198 -12.80 13.96 -9.78
N TRP A 199 -11.79 14.79 -9.63
CA TRP A 199 -10.45 14.38 -9.24
C TRP A 199 -10.36 13.76 -7.83
N ARG A 200 -11.36 14.02 -6.98
CA ARG A 200 -11.43 13.50 -5.60
C ARG A 200 -11.84 12.03 -5.58
N LEU A 201 -12.64 11.60 -6.56
CA LEU A 201 -13.21 10.25 -6.58
C LEU A 201 -12.15 9.13 -6.54
N PRO A 202 -11.03 9.18 -7.29
CA PRO A 202 -9.99 8.17 -7.19
C PRO A 202 -9.41 8.04 -5.78
N PHE A 203 -9.24 9.17 -5.06
CA PHE A 203 -8.75 9.17 -3.68
C PHE A 203 -9.80 8.62 -2.72
N LEU A 204 -11.05 8.97 -2.87
CA LEU A 204 -12.13 8.45 -2.03
C LEU A 204 -12.36 6.95 -2.27
N ALA A 205 -12.25 6.49 -3.51
CA ALA A 205 -12.36 5.07 -3.86
C ALA A 205 -11.26 4.22 -3.23
N SER A 206 -10.10 4.80 -2.90
CA SER A 206 -9.00 4.08 -2.25
C SER A 206 -9.42 3.45 -0.92
N ILE A 207 -10.38 4.04 -0.19
CA ILE A 207 -10.87 3.50 1.09
C ILE A 207 -11.45 2.08 0.94
N VAL A 208 -12.13 1.82 -0.18
CA VAL A 208 -12.69 0.50 -0.48
C VAL A 208 -11.56 -0.50 -0.75
N MET A 209 -10.57 -0.09 -1.55
CA MET A 209 -9.41 -0.92 -1.88
C MET A 209 -8.60 -1.26 -0.63
N VAL A 210 -8.35 -0.26 0.22
CA VAL A 210 -7.66 -0.45 1.51
C VAL A 210 -8.45 -1.37 2.42
N GLY A 211 -9.77 -1.23 2.50
CA GLY A 211 -10.64 -2.14 3.26
C GLY A 211 -10.51 -3.60 2.80
N VAL A 212 -10.49 -3.84 1.48
CA VAL A 212 -10.26 -5.16 0.90
C VAL A 212 -8.83 -5.66 1.23
N GLY A 213 -7.83 -4.82 1.08
CA GLY A 213 -6.44 -5.15 1.38
C GLY A 213 -6.24 -5.53 2.86
N LEU A 214 -6.79 -4.75 3.78
CA LEU A 214 -6.77 -5.03 5.23
C LEU A 214 -7.49 -6.34 5.56
N TYR A 215 -8.67 -6.58 4.99
CA TYR A 215 -9.39 -7.83 5.18
C TYR A 215 -8.56 -9.06 4.75
N ILE A 216 -7.87 -8.98 3.62
CA ILE A 216 -7.01 -10.06 3.14
C ILE A 216 -5.80 -10.24 4.07
N ARG A 217 -5.14 -9.14 4.50
CA ARG A 217 -3.97 -9.18 5.38
C ARG A 217 -4.27 -9.72 6.77
N LEU A 218 -5.43 -9.43 7.32
CA LEU A 218 -5.87 -9.98 8.60
C LEU A 218 -5.95 -11.52 8.57
N ARG A 219 -6.16 -12.12 7.39
CA ARG A 219 -6.24 -13.58 7.20
C ARG A 219 -4.92 -14.26 6.86
N VAL A 220 -3.83 -13.52 6.70
CA VAL A 220 -2.48 -14.06 6.54
C VAL A 220 -1.90 -14.34 7.92
N ASP A 221 -1.22 -15.49 8.07
CA ASP A 221 -0.52 -15.82 9.32
C ASP A 221 0.79 -15.01 9.42
N GLU A 222 1.32 -14.87 10.63
CA GLU A 222 2.61 -14.22 10.87
C GLU A 222 3.76 -15.03 10.22
N SER A 223 4.88 -14.37 9.95
CA SER A 223 6.07 -14.98 9.36
C SER A 223 6.54 -16.18 10.20
N PRO A 224 6.80 -17.36 9.58
CA PRO A 224 7.35 -18.51 10.27
C PRO A 224 8.72 -18.22 10.93
N VAL A 225 9.52 -17.35 10.30
CA VAL A 225 10.83 -16.93 10.82
C VAL A 225 10.65 -16.14 12.11
N PHE A 226 9.77 -15.13 12.10
CA PHE A 226 9.47 -14.33 13.28
C PHE A 226 8.95 -15.19 14.45
N VAL A 227 8.04 -16.12 14.20
CA VAL A 227 7.49 -17.02 15.23
C VAL A 227 8.59 -17.92 15.80
N SER A 228 9.54 -18.39 14.99
CA SER A 228 10.65 -19.23 15.45
C SER A 228 11.65 -18.45 16.29
N GLU A 229 11.95 -17.21 15.92
CA GLU A 229 12.86 -16.33 16.70
C GLU A 229 12.24 -15.93 18.03
N GLN A 230 10.96 -15.62 18.05
CA GLN A 230 10.24 -15.29 19.30
C GLN A 230 10.25 -16.47 20.29
N LYS A 231 10.11 -17.70 19.79
CA LYS A 231 10.22 -18.90 20.65
C LYS A 231 11.61 -19.09 21.20
N ARG A 232 12.66 -18.91 20.38
CA ARG A 232 14.06 -18.98 20.83
C ARG A 232 14.36 -17.95 21.91
N ALA A 233 13.95 -16.70 21.68
CA ALA A 233 14.15 -15.63 22.66
C ALA A 233 13.39 -15.87 23.99
N ALA A 234 12.30 -16.63 23.97
CA ALA A 234 11.56 -17.00 25.18
C ALA A 234 12.19 -18.22 25.91
N GLU A 235 13.03 -19.00 25.24
CA GLU A 235 13.73 -20.16 25.79
C GLU A 235 15.15 -19.81 26.30
N GLU A 236 15.71 -18.67 25.89
CA GLU A 236 16.99 -18.16 26.41
C GLU A 236 16.73 -17.36 27.71
N PRO A 237 17.34 -17.75 28.84
CA PRO A 237 17.13 -17.11 30.14
C PRO A 237 17.76 -15.71 30.24
#